data_6b967a60a300aa6a1c5b7e19b85de0e2
#
_entry.id   6b967a60a300aa6a1c5b7e19b85de0e2
#
_cell.length_a   1.000
_cell.length_b   1.000
_cell.length_c   1.000
_cell.angle_alpha   90.00
_cell.angle_beta   90.00
_cell.angle_gamma   90.00
#
_symmetry.space_group_name_H-M   'P 1'
#
loop_
_entity.id
_entity.type
_entity.pdbx_description
1 polymer ?
#
loop_
_entity_poly.entity_id
_entity_poly.type
_entity_poly.pdbx_seq_one_letter_code
_entity_poly.pdbx_strand_id
1 'polypeptide(L)' 'MSHFVVSFMKDMLGDNGRQVEICQRTVEIDASSEGVATELAKQRFCKAERLCEWSLHADRIQVKPAELSVLD' A
#
# COMPACT_ATOMS: atom_id res chain seq x y z
N MET A 1 -2.69 -15.97 12.16
CA MET A 1 -2.38 -14.65 11.63
C MET A 1 -3.22 -14.39 10.39
N SER A 2 -3.61 -13.17 10.19
CA SER A 2 -4.42 -12.81 9.03
C SER A 2 -3.54 -12.36 7.87
N HIS A 3 -4.06 -12.54 6.67
CA HIS A 3 -3.37 -12.10 5.46
C HIS A 3 -3.95 -10.76 5.01
N PHE A 4 -3.09 -9.79 4.76
CA PHE A 4 -3.50 -8.45 4.34
C PHE A 4 -2.84 -8.06 3.04
N VAL A 5 -3.55 -7.25 2.26
CA VAL A 5 -3.01 -6.63 1.06
C VAL A 5 -2.87 -5.14 1.35
N VAL A 6 -1.65 -4.64 1.29
CA VAL A 6 -1.34 -3.23 1.56
C VAL A 6 -0.96 -2.56 0.25
N SER A 7 -1.73 -1.56 -0.15
CA SER A 7 -1.52 -0.83 -1.40
C SER A 7 -0.98 0.56 -1.10
N PHE A 8 0.11 0.92 -1.78
CA PHE A 8 0.69 2.25 -1.67
C PHE A 8 0.17 3.09 -2.83
N MET A 9 -0.61 4.10 -2.49
CA MET A 9 -1.32 4.91 -3.48
C MET A 9 -0.65 6.27 -3.66
N LYS A 10 -0.67 6.76 -4.89
CA LYS A 10 -0.12 8.07 -5.21
C LYS A 10 -1.16 8.87 -5.96
N ASP A 11 -1.27 10.15 -5.59
CA ASP A 11 -2.13 11.09 -6.30
C ASP A 11 -1.35 11.74 -7.44
N MET A 12 -1.91 11.69 -8.63
CA MET A 12 -1.32 12.30 -9.82
C MET A 12 -2.28 13.33 -10.40
N LEU A 13 -1.72 14.40 -10.94
CA LEU A 13 -2.52 15.42 -11.61
C LEU A 13 -2.62 15.05 -13.09
N GLY A 14 -3.84 14.86 -13.56
CA GLY A 14 -4.09 14.54 -14.97
C GLY A 14 -4.03 15.77 -15.86
N ASP A 15 -4.04 15.54 -17.19
CA ASP A 15 -3.91 16.60 -18.19
C ASP A 15 -5.03 17.64 -18.11
N ASN A 16 -6.19 17.25 -17.64
CA ASN A 16 -7.35 18.14 -17.54
C ASN A 16 -7.50 18.76 -16.13
N GLY A 17 -6.45 18.67 -15.31
CA GLY A 17 -6.46 19.20 -13.95
C GLY A 17 -7.12 18.32 -12.92
N ARG A 18 -7.57 17.14 -13.29
CA ARG A 18 -8.16 16.20 -12.35
C ARG A 18 -7.10 15.41 -11.60
N GLN A 19 -7.32 15.21 -10.30
CA GLN A 19 -6.49 14.30 -9.53
C GLN A 19 -6.90 12.87 -9.83
N VAL A 20 -5.90 12.02 -10.08
CA VAL A 20 -6.11 10.59 -10.30
C VAL A 20 -5.26 9.83 -9.28
N GLU A 21 -5.88 8.88 -8.60
CA GLU A 21 -5.17 8.02 -7.66
C GLU A 21 -4.66 6.78 -8.39
N ILE A 22 -3.37 6.50 -8.27
CA ILE A 22 -2.78 5.31 -8.85
C ILE A 22 -2.16 4.45 -7.77
N CYS A 23 -2.11 3.15 -8.01
CA CYS A 23 -1.45 2.22 -7.11
C CYS A 23 0.02 2.07 -7.53
N GLN A 24 0.93 2.55 -6.66
CA GLN A 24 2.37 2.44 -6.93
C GLN A 24 2.86 1.01 -6.74
N ARG A 25 2.41 0.37 -5.66
CA ARG A 25 2.84 -0.97 -5.32
C ARG A 25 1.84 -1.61 -4.36
N THR A 26 1.70 -2.91 -4.48
CA THR A 26 0.89 -3.70 -3.56
C THR A 26 1.79 -4.73 -2.89
N VAL A 27 1.66 -4.87 -1.57
CA VAL A 27 2.45 -5.81 -0.78
C VAL A 27 1.49 -6.72 -0.02
N GLU A 28 1.74 -8.01 -0.04
CA GLU A 28 0.97 -8.97 0.74
C GLU A 28 1.71 -9.28 2.04
N ILE A 29 1.01 -9.14 3.15
CA ILE A 29 1.60 -9.25 4.48
C ILE A 29 0.75 -10.17 5.35
N ASP A 30 1.40 -11.10 6.06
CA ASP A 30 0.75 -11.87 7.13
C ASP A 30 1.05 -11.19 8.46
N ALA A 31 0.00 -10.83 9.18
CA ALA A 31 0.16 -10.10 10.43
C ALA A 31 -1.02 -10.36 11.36
N SER A 32 -0.86 -10.00 12.62
CA SER A 32 -1.92 -10.17 13.61
C SER A 32 -2.98 -9.08 13.54
N SER A 33 -2.65 -7.93 12.94
CA SER A 33 -3.58 -6.81 12.83
C SER A 33 -3.21 -5.92 11.65
N GLU A 34 -4.13 -5.02 11.28
CA GLU A 34 -3.88 -4.06 10.21
C GLU A 34 -2.71 -3.14 10.53
N GLY A 35 -2.59 -2.72 11.79
CA GLY A 35 -1.49 -1.86 12.20
C GLY A 35 -0.13 -2.51 11.99
N VAL A 36 -0.01 -3.78 12.38
CA VAL A 36 1.24 -4.53 12.18
C VAL A 36 1.49 -4.74 10.69
N ALA A 37 0.45 -5.07 9.92
CA ALA A 37 0.58 -5.26 8.48
C ALA A 37 1.08 -3.98 7.81
N THR A 38 0.55 -2.83 8.19
CA THR A 38 0.95 -1.55 7.65
C THR A 38 2.43 -1.28 7.89
N GLU A 39 2.90 -1.50 9.13
CA GLU A 39 4.29 -1.26 9.47
C GLU A 39 5.25 -2.18 8.71
N LEU A 40 4.90 -3.45 8.60
CA LEU A 40 5.71 -4.39 7.84
C LEU A 40 5.75 -4.03 6.36
N ALA A 41 4.60 -3.60 5.82
CA ALA A 41 4.53 -3.19 4.42
C ALA A 41 5.38 -1.96 4.14
N LYS A 42 5.37 -0.99 5.05
CA LYS A 42 6.21 0.21 4.92
C LYS A 42 7.68 -0.16 4.83
N GLN A 43 8.12 -1.07 5.69
CA GLN A 43 9.50 -1.53 5.67
C GLN A 43 9.85 -2.20 4.35
N ARG A 44 8.96 -3.06 3.84
CA ARG A 44 9.19 -3.74 2.57
C ARG A 44 9.19 -2.76 1.39
N PHE A 45 8.29 -1.80 1.41
CA PHE A 45 8.21 -0.79 0.35
C PHE A 45 9.48 0.04 0.30
N CYS A 46 9.92 0.54 1.45
CA CYS A 46 11.14 1.34 1.52
C CYS A 46 12.36 0.54 1.09
N LYS A 47 12.45 -0.72 1.49
CA LYS A 47 13.57 -1.57 1.11
C LYS A 47 13.58 -1.84 -0.39
N ALA A 48 12.42 -2.13 -0.97
CA ALA A 48 12.31 -2.43 -2.39
C ALA A 48 12.62 -1.21 -3.26
N GLU A 49 12.21 -0.03 -2.80
CA GLU A 49 12.42 1.22 -3.55
C GLU A 49 13.69 1.95 -3.10
N ARG A 50 14.43 1.39 -2.14
CA ARG A 50 15.65 1.98 -1.58
C ARG A 50 15.41 3.37 -1.01
N LEU A 51 14.32 3.52 -0.28
CA LEU A 51 13.93 4.79 0.31
C LEU A 51 14.14 4.78 1.81
N CYS A 52 14.36 5.97 2.36
CA CYS A 52 14.40 6.14 3.82
C CYS A 52 12.98 6.18 4.39
N GLU A 53 12.01 6.60 3.58
CA GLU A 53 10.64 6.73 4.02
C GLU A 53 9.69 6.47 2.84
N TRP A 54 8.58 5.77 3.13
CA TRP A 54 7.60 5.39 2.11
C TRP A 54 6.92 6.59 1.46
N SER A 55 6.74 7.68 2.21
CA SER A 55 6.02 8.87 1.71
C SER A 55 6.76 9.60 0.59
N LEU A 56 8.00 9.23 0.34
CA LEU A 56 8.73 9.80 -0.78
C LEU A 56 8.18 9.37 -2.14
N HIS A 57 7.52 8.20 -2.20
CA HIS A 57 6.97 7.67 -3.44
C HIS A 57 5.49 7.38 -3.40
N ALA A 58 4.84 7.55 -2.26
CA ALA A 58 3.42 7.29 -2.13
C ALA A 58 2.77 8.33 -1.23
N ASP A 59 1.50 8.63 -1.48
CA ASP A 59 0.79 9.65 -0.72
C ASP A 59 -0.09 9.05 0.36
N ARG A 60 -0.54 7.81 0.19
CA ARG A 60 -1.36 7.15 1.21
C ARG A 60 -1.26 5.64 1.09
N ILE A 61 -1.74 4.97 2.11
CA ILE A 61 -1.72 3.52 2.22
C ILE A 61 -3.15 3.02 2.41
N GLN A 62 -3.51 1.97 1.68
CA GLN A 62 -4.78 1.26 1.88
C GLN A 62 -4.46 -0.15 2.34
N VAL A 63 -5.14 -0.61 3.39
CA VAL A 63 -4.97 -1.97 3.92
C VAL A 63 -6.31 -2.69 3.80
N LYS A 64 -6.29 -3.86 3.18
CA LYS A 64 -7.48 -4.68 3.04
C LYS A 64 -7.19 -6.12 3.46
N PRO A 65 -8.13 -6.79 4.14
CA PRO A 65 -8.00 -8.22 4.39
C PRO A 65 -8.03 -8.98 3.08
N ALA A 66 -7.03 -9.83 2.85
CA ALA A 66 -6.97 -10.58 1.59
C ALA A 66 -8.11 -11.56 1.44
N GLU A 67 -8.66 -12.02 2.55
CA GLU A 67 -9.76 -12.99 2.56
C GLU A 67 -10.99 -12.48 1.82
N LEU A 68 -11.20 -11.16 1.83
CA LEU A 68 -12.37 -10.58 1.17
C LEU A 68 -12.28 -10.62 -0.35
N SER A 69 -11.09 -10.75 -0.91
CA SER A 69 -10.91 -10.78 -2.35
C SER A 69 -11.20 -12.16 -2.95
N VAL A 70 -11.35 -13.16 -2.12
CA VAL A 70 -11.55 -14.56 -2.56
C VAL A 70 -13.00 -14.87 -2.86
N LEU A 71 -13.90 -13.99 -2.50
CA LEU A 71 -15.34 -14.26 -2.57
C LEU A 71 -15.98 -14.00 -3.94
N ASP A 72 -15.22 -13.74 -4.92
CA ASP A 72 -15.74 -13.48 -6.26
C ASP A 72 -16.21 -14.75 -6.97
#